data_41603752fff2aa686f49f2c94cf3aac6
#
_entry.id   41603752fff2aa686f49f2c94cf3aac6
#
_cell.length_a   1.000
_cell.length_b   1.000
_cell.length_c   1.000
_cell.angle_alpha   90.00
_cell.angle_beta   90.00
_cell.angle_gamma   90.00
#
_symmetry.space_group_name_H-M   'P 1'
#
loop_
_entity.id
_entity.type
_entity.pdbx_description
1 polymer ?
#
loop_
_entity_poly.entity_id
_entity_poly.type
_entity_poly.pdbx_seq_one_letter_code
_entity_poly.pdbx_strand_id
1 'polypeptide(L)'
;MTFALSLANRVPDLLNEGYDVSIVLASELPDSGFVSQRLGITYSIVCASPGYVKANGTATKPSDLLNHACLRLVSPVIPLDKWVFDGPEGQEMVLINTSPFLVNSADAMKTAITSGMGVGVLPVYAAIDGLRNGTLVRMLPQYRSHELNLYAIYPSRQYLDAKIKTWVEYLRGSLPEILTAHQTELATYS
;
A
#
# COMPACT_ATOMS: atom_id res chain seq x y z
N MET A 1 -26.32 0.36 -12.90
CA MET A 1 -25.80 0.76 -11.59
C MET A 1 -24.81 1.90 -11.81
N THR A 2 -24.94 3.00 -11.09
CA THR A 2 -24.03 4.15 -11.20
C THR A 2 -23.15 4.19 -9.95
N PHE A 3 -21.84 4.46 -10.11
CA PHE A 3 -20.88 4.60 -9.03
C PHE A 3 -20.39 6.04 -8.96
N ALA A 4 -20.28 6.58 -7.75
CA ALA A 4 -19.51 7.76 -7.44
C ALA A 4 -18.33 7.34 -6.56
N LEU A 5 -17.10 7.57 -7.01
CA LEU A 5 -15.89 7.19 -6.31
C LEU A 5 -15.20 8.44 -5.72
N SER A 6 -14.92 8.41 -4.43
CA SER A 6 -14.11 9.41 -3.75
C SER A 6 -12.82 8.76 -3.23
N LEU A 7 -11.69 9.40 -3.49
CA LEU A 7 -10.38 8.95 -3.00
C LEU A 7 -9.95 9.85 -1.84
N ALA A 8 -9.63 9.26 -0.71
CA ALA A 8 -9.16 9.99 0.47
C ALA A 8 -8.11 9.18 1.24
N ASN A 9 -7.21 9.88 1.91
CA ASN A 9 -6.21 9.25 2.79
C ASN A 9 -6.69 9.27 4.26
N ARG A 10 -7.94 8.92 4.48
CA ARG A 10 -8.57 8.77 5.78
C ARG A 10 -9.74 7.80 5.68
N VAL A 11 -10.12 7.21 6.78
CA VAL A 11 -11.40 6.49 6.87
C VAL A 11 -12.51 7.55 6.96
N PRO A 12 -13.47 7.59 6.02
CA PRO A 12 -14.57 8.54 6.07
C PRO A 12 -15.57 8.16 7.16
N ASP A 13 -16.30 9.16 7.67
CA ASP A 13 -17.51 8.90 8.44
C ASP A 13 -18.63 8.54 7.47
N LEU A 14 -18.83 7.22 7.29
CA LEU A 14 -19.77 6.69 6.30
C LEU A 14 -21.18 7.26 6.44
N LEU A 15 -21.67 7.45 7.69
CA LEU A 15 -23.03 7.91 7.94
C LEU A 15 -23.20 9.40 7.67
N ASN A 16 -22.27 10.21 8.18
CA ASN A 16 -22.37 11.67 8.08
C ASN A 16 -21.95 12.18 6.70
N GLU A 17 -21.07 11.47 6.00
CA GLU A 17 -20.60 11.85 4.68
C GLU A 17 -21.38 11.18 3.53
N GLY A 18 -22.33 10.28 3.86
CA GLY A 18 -23.24 9.67 2.89
C GLY A 18 -22.60 8.64 1.96
N TYR A 19 -21.54 7.95 2.41
CA TYR A 19 -20.95 6.86 1.65
C TYR A 19 -21.65 5.53 1.92
N ASP A 20 -21.94 4.79 0.86
CA ASP A 20 -22.52 3.45 0.96
C ASP A 20 -21.50 2.40 1.42
N VAL A 21 -20.27 2.49 0.93
CA VAL A 21 -19.17 1.55 1.21
C VAL A 21 -17.84 2.31 1.25
N SER A 22 -16.98 1.99 2.20
CA SER A 22 -15.58 2.43 2.20
C SER A 22 -14.64 1.24 2.04
N ILE A 23 -13.65 1.37 1.17
CA ILE A 23 -12.55 0.41 1.04
C ILE A 23 -11.34 0.98 1.78
N VAL A 24 -10.87 0.27 2.79
CA VAL A 24 -9.80 0.75 3.67
C VAL A 24 -8.69 -0.28 3.83
N LEU A 25 -7.47 0.21 3.99
CA LEU A 25 -6.31 -0.57 4.38
C LEU A 25 -6.05 -0.35 5.88
N ALA A 26 -5.94 -1.43 6.64
CA ALA A 26 -5.61 -1.38 8.06
C ALA A 26 -4.96 -2.69 8.51
N SER A 27 -4.11 -2.64 9.54
CA SER A 27 -3.66 -3.85 10.24
C SER A 27 -4.83 -4.51 10.98
N GLU A 28 -5.57 -3.68 11.70
CA GLU A 28 -6.79 -4.05 12.44
C GLU A 28 -7.81 -2.90 12.33
N LEU A 29 -9.08 -3.24 12.42
CA LEU A 29 -10.16 -2.25 12.47
C LEU A 29 -10.57 -2.04 13.93
N PRO A 30 -10.80 -0.79 14.36
CA PRO A 30 -11.38 -0.53 15.66
C PRO A 30 -12.81 -1.07 15.73
N ASP A 31 -13.26 -1.43 16.94
CA ASP A 31 -14.66 -1.78 17.18
C ASP A 31 -15.55 -0.60 16.76
N SER A 32 -16.49 -0.89 15.87
CA SER A 32 -17.42 0.09 15.34
C SER A 32 -18.77 -0.56 15.07
N GLY A 33 -19.82 0.24 14.97
CA GLY A 33 -21.16 -0.23 14.57
C GLY A 33 -21.28 -0.63 13.10
N PHE A 34 -20.16 -0.64 12.35
CA PHE A 34 -20.11 -1.00 10.93
C PHE A 34 -19.86 -2.49 10.74
N VAL A 35 -20.33 -3.00 9.62
CA VAL A 35 -19.93 -4.32 9.14
C VAL A 35 -18.62 -4.18 8.39
N SER A 36 -17.66 -5.04 8.70
CA SER A 36 -16.41 -5.15 7.96
C SER A 36 -16.32 -6.48 7.24
N GLN A 37 -15.92 -6.44 5.97
CA GLN A 37 -15.63 -7.62 5.16
C GLN A 37 -14.19 -7.55 4.71
N ARG A 38 -13.36 -8.50 5.14
CA ARG A 38 -11.98 -8.61 4.63
C ARG A 38 -12.00 -9.06 3.19
N LEU A 39 -11.32 -8.33 2.32
CA LEU A 39 -11.23 -8.56 0.89
C LEU A 39 -9.89 -9.18 0.47
N GLY A 40 -8.85 -9.00 1.26
CA GLY A 40 -7.52 -9.55 0.96
C GLY A 40 -6.43 -8.98 1.84
N ILE A 41 -5.20 -9.31 1.49
CA ILE A 41 -3.97 -8.81 2.12
C ILE A 41 -3.09 -8.19 1.04
N THR A 42 -2.47 -7.08 1.38
CA THR A 42 -1.39 -6.47 0.59
C THR A 42 -0.22 -6.13 1.51
N TYR A 43 0.94 -5.93 0.93
CA TYR A 43 2.11 -5.43 1.64
C TYR A 43 2.84 -4.42 0.76
N SER A 44 3.84 -3.79 1.32
CA SER A 44 4.65 -2.82 0.61
C SER A 44 6.06 -3.35 0.34
N ILE A 45 6.70 -2.79 -0.67
CA ILE A 45 8.06 -3.12 -1.11
C ILE A 45 8.88 -1.84 -1.28
N VAL A 46 10.19 -1.96 -1.19
CA VAL A 46 11.10 -0.85 -1.44
C VAL A 46 11.35 -0.73 -2.94
N CYS A 47 11.17 0.48 -3.47
CA CYS A 47 11.36 0.78 -4.88
C CYS A 47 12.25 2.01 -5.09
N ALA A 48 12.97 1.98 -6.20
CA ALA A 48 13.71 3.13 -6.74
C ALA A 48 13.59 3.16 -8.27
N SER A 49 13.98 4.26 -8.90
CA SER A 49 14.13 4.27 -10.37
C SER A 49 15.47 3.63 -10.76
N PRO A 50 15.57 3.05 -11.98
CA PRO A 50 16.86 2.53 -12.50
C PRO A 50 17.97 3.58 -12.50
N GLY A 51 17.63 4.82 -12.85
CA GLY A 51 18.57 5.94 -12.86
C GLY A 51 19.11 6.26 -11.46
N TYR A 52 18.24 6.24 -10.45
CA TYR A 52 18.66 6.44 -9.07
C TYR A 52 19.62 5.34 -8.60
N VAL A 53 19.28 4.07 -8.84
CA VAL A 53 20.12 2.92 -8.47
C VAL A 53 21.48 2.97 -9.17
N LYS A 54 21.51 3.35 -10.45
CA LYS A 54 22.77 3.51 -11.19
C LYS A 54 23.69 4.58 -10.57
N ALA A 55 23.12 5.65 -10.04
CA ALA A 55 23.89 6.76 -9.46
C ALA A 55 24.28 6.53 -7.99
N ASN A 56 23.45 5.86 -7.21
CA ASN A 56 23.58 5.78 -5.75
C ASN A 56 23.78 4.35 -5.21
N GLY A 57 23.76 3.34 -6.08
CA GLY A 57 23.81 1.93 -5.67
C GLY A 57 22.47 1.39 -5.21
N THR A 58 22.47 0.14 -4.76
CA THR A 58 21.29 -0.56 -4.24
C THR A 58 21.47 -0.91 -2.77
N ALA A 59 20.37 -0.90 -2.01
CA ALA A 59 20.34 -1.46 -0.65
C ALA A 59 20.22 -2.99 -0.73
N THR A 60 20.97 -3.70 0.09
CA THR A 60 20.96 -5.16 0.22
C THR A 60 20.32 -5.61 1.53
N LYS A 61 20.30 -4.77 2.53
CA LYS A 61 19.66 -4.96 3.85
C LYS A 61 18.96 -3.66 4.27
N PRO A 62 17.97 -3.71 5.16
CA PRO A 62 17.20 -2.55 5.59
C PRO A 62 18.04 -1.38 6.11
N SER A 63 19.12 -1.66 6.84
CA SER A 63 20.00 -0.59 7.38
C SER A 63 20.72 0.21 6.29
N ASP A 64 20.91 -0.33 5.08
CA ASP A 64 21.54 0.40 3.98
C ASP A 64 20.69 1.59 3.51
N LEU A 65 19.37 1.56 3.75
CA LEU A 65 18.45 2.64 3.43
C LEU A 65 18.83 3.97 4.11
N LEU A 66 19.56 3.93 5.21
CA LEU A 66 20.07 5.14 5.89
C LEU A 66 21.05 5.94 5.02
N ASN A 67 21.63 5.31 3.99
CA ASN A 67 22.53 5.95 3.04
C ASN A 67 21.82 6.45 1.79
N HIS A 68 20.49 6.31 1.71
CA HIS A 68 19.68 6.72 0.57
C HIS A 68 18.75 7.87 0.92
N ALA A 69 18.34 8.61 -0.10
CA ALA A 69 17.28 9.62 0.00
C ALA A 69 15.91 8.92 0.14
N CYS A 70 15.49 8.65 1.38
CA CYS A 70 14.24 7.96 1.67
C CYS A 70 13.05 8.92 1.57
N LEU A 71 12.11 8.66 0.67
CA LEU A 71 10.86 9.40 0.50
C LEU A 71 9.79 8.78 1.40
N ARG A 72 9.02 9.60 2.13
CA ARG A 72 8.07 9.08 3.12
C ARG A 72 6.61 9.25 2.69
N LEU A 73 5.87 8.15 2.73
CA LEU A 73 4.44 8.13 2.50
C LEU A 73 3.70 8.38 3.82
N VAL A 74 3.01 9.51 3.91
CA VAL A 74 2.17 9.85 5.06
C VAL A 74 0.90 9.02 4.99
N SER A 75 0.70 8.17 5.98
CA SER A 75 -0.46 7.27 6.09
C SER A 75 -1.01 7.29 7.52
N PRO A 76 -2.33 7.20 7.72
CA PRO A 76 -2.91 7.10 9.05
C PRO A 76 -2.63 5.75 9.73
N VAL A 77 -2.20 4.75 8.96
CA VAL A 77 -2.04 3.35 9.44
C VAL A 77 -0.58 2.89 9.47
N ILE A 78 0.35 3.70 8.98
CA ILE A 78 1.78 3.36 8.93
C ILE A 78 2.58 4.47 9.61
N PRO A 79 3.45 4.15 10.59
CA PRO A 79 4.32 5.16 11.20
C PRO A 79 5.22 5.82 10.16
N LEU A 80 5.29 7.15 10.21
CA LEU A 80 5.97 7.96 9.19
C LEU A 80 7.48 7.75 9.16
N ASP A 81 8.09 7.61 10.31
CA ASP A 81 9.55 7.57 10.52
C ASP A 81 10.09 6.16 10.79
N LYS A 82 9.21 5.20 11.03
CA LYS A 82 9.56 3.85 11.43
C LYS A 82 9.19 2.86 10.33
N TRP A 83 10.19 2.44 9.57
CA TRP A 83 10.02 1.42 8.55
C TRP A 83 10.34 0.04 9.12
N VAL A 84 9.37 -0.84 9.09
CA VAL A 84 9.47 -2.21 9.59
C VAL A 84 9.47 -3.16 8.40
N PHE A 85 10.42 -4.08 8.40
CA PHE A 85 10.63 -5.06 7.34
C PHE A 85 10.60 -6.47 7.91
N ASP A 86 9.83 -7.35 7.31
CA ASP A 86 9.85 -8.77 7.57
C ASP A 86 10.76 -9.43 6.54
N GLY A 87 11.84 -10.04 6.99
CA GLY A 87 12.88 -10.66 6.18
C GLY A 87 13.24 -12.07 6.62
N PRO A 88 14.25 -12.68 5.99
CA PRO A 88 14.64 -14.08 6.24
C PRO A 88 15.08 -14.36 7.69
N GLU A 89 15.68 -13.36 8.34
CA GLU A 89 16.18 -13.48 9.71
C GLU A 89 15.21 -12.93 10.77
N GLY A 90 14.00 -12.60 10.35
CA GLY A 90 12.96 -12.01 11.20
C GLY A 90 12.68 -10.56 10.87
N GLN A 91 12.12 -9.84 11.85
CA GLN A 91 11.70 -8.47 11.67
C GLN A 91 12.86 -7.49 11.97
N GLU A 92 13.09 -6.60 11.02
CA GLU A 92 14.08 -5.52 11.15
C GLU A 92 13.37 -4.16 11.08
N MET A 93 13.89 -3.19 11.84
CA MET A 93 13.36 -1.83 11.89
C MET A 93 14.43 -0.80 11.55
N VAL A 94 14.05 0.15 10.70
CA VAL A 94 14.91 1.29 10.34
C VAL A 94 14.17 2.60 10.66
N LEU A 95 14.85 3.50 11.36
CA LEU A 95 14.34 4.84 11.65
C LEU A 95 14.79 5.81 10.57
N ILE A 96 13.84 6.32 9.81
CA ILE A 96 14.09 7.31 8.75
C ILE A 96 13.81 8.72 9.32
N ASN A 97 14.81 9.33 9.92
CA ASN A 97 14.66 10.60 10.62
C ASN A 97 14.49 11.81 9.69
N THR A 98 15.03 11.72 8.48
CA THR A 98 14.96 12.79 7.47
C THR A 98 14.39 12.28 6.16
N SER A 99 13.70 13.14 5.45
CA SER A 99 13.15 12.82 4.13
C SER A 99 13.10 14.08 3.28
N PRO A 100 13.62 14.05 2.05
CA PRO A 100 13.52 15.19 1.14
C PRO A 100 12.11 15.39 0.59
N PHE A 101 11.21 14.42 0.75
CA PHE A 101 9.86 14.48 0.22
C PHE A 101 8.87 13.67 1.06
N LEU A 102 7.75 14.31 1.41
CA LEU A 102 6.63 13.71 2.11
C LEU A 102 5.36 13.87 1.28
N VAL A 103 4.60 12.80 1.13
CA VAL A 103 3.35 12.82 0.37
C VAL A 103 2.36 11.80 0.95
N ASN A 104 1.07 12.05 0.78
CA ASN A 104 0.01 11.19 1.29
C ASN A 104 -0.70 10.36 0.19
N SER A 105 -0.14 10.29 -1.00
CA SER A 105 -0.67 9.53 -2.13
C SER A 105 0.38 8.56 -2.66
N ALA A 106 0.01 7.29 -2.82
CA ALA A 106 0.89 6.27 -3.39
C ALA A 106 1.27 6.59 -4.85
N ASP A 107 0.35 7.18 -5.63
CA ASP A 107 0.62 7.57 -7.02
C ASP A 107 1.61 8.73 -7.11
N ALA A 108 1.47 9.74 -6.23
CA ALA A 108 2.43 10.83 -6.17
C ALA A 108 3.80 10.34 -5.65
N MET A 109 3.83 9.41 -4.70
CA MET A 109 5.06 8.74 -4.27
C MET A 109 5.71 7.98 -5.43
N LYS A 110 4.94 7.19 -6.17
CA LYS A 110 5.42 6.48 -7.37
C LYS A 110 6.03 7.45 -8.39
N THR A 111 5.36 8.57 -8.64
CA THR A 111 5.87 9.61 -9.55
C THR A 111 7.20 10.18 -9.07
N ALA A 112 7.35 10.50 -7.79
CA ALA A 112 8.59 10.99 -7.22
C ALA A 112 9.74 9.96 -7.35
N ILE A 113 9.47 8.69 -7.05
CA ILE A 113 10.45 7.61 -7.18
C ILE A 113 10.87 7.44 -8.65
N THR A 114 9.94 7.37 -9.59
CA THR A 114 10.23 7.22 -11.03
C THR A 114 11.01 8.40 -11.59
N SER A 115 10.83 9.59 -11.03
CA SER A 115 11.60 10.79 -11.36
C SER A 115 13.01 10.80 -10.77
N GLY A 116 13.41 9.77 -10.02
CA GLY A 116 14.75 9.63 -9.45
C GLY A 116 15.00 10.44 -8.19
N MET A 117 13.97 10.90 -7.49
CA MET A 117 14.13 11.69 -6.25
C MET A 117 14.71 10.88 -5.09
N GLY A 118 14.54 9.54 -5.10
CA GLY A 118 15.00 8.71 -4.00
C GLY A 118 14.40 7.31 -4.01
N VAL A 119 14.44 6.70 -2.83
CA VAL A 119 13.89 5.38 -2.52
C VAL A 119 12.61 5.55 -1.71
N GLY A 120 11.59 4.78 -2.00
CA GLY A 120 10.34 4.81 -1.24
C GLY A 120 9.73 3.44 -1.05
N VAL A 121 8.87 3.33 -0.05
CA VAL A 121 8.06 2.14 0.19
C VAL A 121 6.72 2.33 -0.49
N LEU A 122 6.38 1.41 -1.40
CA LEU A 122 5.14 1.42 -2.17
C LEU A 122 4.35 0.12 -1.93
N PRO A 123 3.02 0.20 -1.77
CA PRO A 123 2.18 -0.99 -1.85
C PRO A 123 2.39 -1.72 -3.18
N VAL A 124 2.35 -3.05 -3.16
CA VAL A 124 2.60 -3.87 -4.36
C VAL A 124 1.69 -3.47 -5.52
N TYR A 125 0.40 -3.22 -5.26
CA TYR A 125 -0.55 -2.81 -6.29
C TYR A 125 -0.20 -1.47 -6.98
N ALA A 126 0.51 -0.58 -6.29
CA ALA A 126 0.96 0.69 -6.87
C ALA A 126 2.31 0.56 -7.61
N ALA A 127 3.14 -0.40 -7.19
CA ALA A 127 4.48 -0.61 -7.75
C ALA A 127 4.49 -1.49 -9.00
N ILE A 128 3.58 -2.47 -9.10
CA ILE A 128 3.66 -3.58 -10.06
C ILE A 128 3.78 -3.12 -11.53
N ASP A 129 3.00 -2.13 -11.94
CA ASP A 129 3.08 -1.61 -13.30
C ASP A 129 4.41 -0.92 -13.59
N GLY A 130 4.98 -0.24 -12.59
CA GLY A 130 6.30 0.40 -12.72
C GLY A 130 7.43 -0.63 -12.83
N LEU A 131 7.32 -1.76 -12.14
CA LEU A 131 8.25 -2.88 -12.26
C LEU A 131 8.11 -3.53 -13.64
N ARG A 132 6.88 -3.78 -14.10
CA ARG A 132 6.58 -4.38 -15.40
C ARG A 132 7.14 -3.58 -16.58
N ASN A 133 7.02 -2.27 -16.54
CA ASN A 133 7.49 -1.39 -17.60
C ASN A 133 8.94 -0.88 -17.41
N GLY A 134 9.62 -1.32 -16.34
CA GLY A 134 11.01 -0.98 -16.06
C GLY A 134 11.25 0.45 -15.56
N THR A 135 10.21 1.21 -15.19
CA THR A 135 10.37 2.54 -14.59
C THR A 135 10.69 2.49 -13.10
N LEU A 136 10.43 1.34 -12.47
CA LEU A 136 10.83 1.02 -11.12
C LEU A 136 11.69 -0.23 -11.10
N VAL A 137 12.58 -0.31 -10.12
CA VAL A 137 13.30 -1.51 -9.71
C VAL A 137 12.97 -1.78 -8.25
N ARG A 138 12.82 -3.06 -7.90
CA ARG A 138 12.64 -3.51 -6.54
C ARG A 138 13.99 -3.55 -5.84
N MET A 139 14.08 -2.91 -4.69
CA MET A 139 15.18 -3.06 -3.76
C MET A 139 14.77 -3.99 -2.63
N LEU A 140 15.71 -4.61 -1.95
CA LEU A 140 15.46 -5.54 -0.83
C LEU A 140 14.44 -6.65 -1.20
N PRO A 141 14.70 -7.48 -2.22
CA PRO A 141 13.70 -8.42 -2.74
C PRO A 141 13.27 -9.50 -1.71
N GLN A 142 14.09 -9.77 -0.71
CA GLN A 142 13.81 -10.74 0.36
C GLN A 142 12.97 -10.14 1.51
N TYR A 143 12.65 -8.84 1.44
CA TYR A 143 11.95 -8.14 2.50
C TYR A 143 10.56 -7.67 2.05
N ARG A 144 9.63 -7.67 2.99
CA ARG A 144 8.29 -7.09 2.89
C ARG A 144 8.11 -6.04 3.96
N SER A 145 7.35 -5.01 3.68
CA SER A 145 7.08 -3.96 4.64
C SER A 145 5.58 -3.71 4.74
N HIS A 146 5.10 -3.40 5.95
CA HIS A 146 3.73 -2.95 6.20
C HIS A 146 2.66 -3.85 5.57
N GLU A 147 2.56 -5.09 6.03
CA GLU A 147 1.44 -5.96 5.65
C GLU A 147 0.13 -5.38 6.21
N LEU A 148 -0.85 -5.18 5.35
CA LEU A 148 -2.15 -4.61 5.67
C LEU A 148 -3.28 -5.45 5.08
N ASN A 149 -4.36 -5.53 5.84
CA ASN A 149 -5.61 -6.09 5.35
C ASN A 149 -6.40 -5.04 4.58
N LEU A 150 -7.00 -5.46 3.49
CA LEU A 150 -7.96 -4.67 2.73
C LEU A 150 -9.36 -5.03 3.20
N TYR A 151 -10.15 -4.04 3.62
CA TYR A 151 -11.51 -4.23 4.11
C TYR A 151 -12.51 -3.41 3.30
N ALA A 152 -13.70 -3.98 3.06
CA ALA A 152 -14.90 -3.21 2.78
C ALA A 152 -15.64 -2.94 4.09
N ILE A 153 -15.93 -1.68 4.37
CA ILE A 153 -16.69 -1.25 5.55
C ILE A 153 -18.00 -0.61 5.06
N TYR A 154 -19.11 -0.98 5.68
CA TYR A 154 -20.43 -0.46 5.33
C TYR A 154 -21.37 -0.47 6.55
N PRO A 155 -22.45 0.32 6.56
CA PRO A 155 -23.40 0.35 7.65
C PRO A 155 -24.08 -1.01 7.92
N SER A 156 -24.70 -1.17 9.07
CA SER A 156 -25.27 -2.41 9.61
C SER A 156 -26.12 -3.20 8.60
N ARG A 157 -26.12 -4.52 8.76
CA ARG A 157 -26.80 -5.53 7.91
C ARG A 157 -28.32 -5.44 7.87
N GLN A 158 -28.99 -4.74 8.80
CA GLN A 158 -30.44 -4.83 8.97
C GLN A 158 -31.23 -4.29 7.77
N TYR A 159 -30.63 -3.43 6.93
CA TYR A 159 -31.23 -2.86 5.73
C TYR A 159 -30.20 -2.70 4.61
N LEU A 160 -29.36 -3.73 4.41
CA LEU A 160 -28.35 -3.67 3.36
C LEU A 160 -29.02 -3.62 1.99
N ASP A 161 -28.88 -2.50 1.29
CA ASP A 161 -29.35 -2.35 -0.10
C ASP A 161 -28.73 -3.44 -0.98
N ALA A 162 -29.53 -4.05 -1.84
CA ALA A 162 -29.10 -5.11 -2.75
C ALA A 162 -27.88 -4.69 -3.61
N LYS A 163 -27.78 -3.40 -3.96
CA LYS A 163 -26.64 -2.86 -4.71
C LYS A 163 -25.33 -2.92 -3.90
N ILE A 164 -25.36 -2.62 -2.59
CA ILE A 164 -24.19 -2.70 -1.71
C ILE A 164 -23.75 -4.16 -1.58
N LYS A 165 -24.71 -5.06 -1.32
CA LYS A 165 -24.42 -6.49 -1.24
C LYS A 165 -23.76 -7.01 -2.51
N THR A 166 -24.35 -6.72 -3.67
CA THR A 166 -23.80 -7.13 -4.98
C THR A 166 -22.39 -6.59 -5.21
N TRP A 167 -22.15 -5.31 -4.85
CA TRP A 167 -20.84 -4.70 -4.99
C TRP A 167 -19.78 -5.34 -4.08
N VAL A 168 -20.11 -5.54 -2.81
CA VAL A 168 -19.19 -6.17 -1.85
C VAL A 168 -18.90 -7.64 -2.24
N GLU A 169 -19.90 -8.40 -2.71
CA GLU A 169 -19.72 -9.76 -3.21
C GLU A 169 -18.82 -9.78 -4.46
N TYR A 170 -18.98 -8.84 -5.38
CA TYR A 170 -18.10 -8.69 -6.54
C TYR A 170 -16.64 -8.41 -6.10
N LEU A 171 -16.41 -7.46 -5.20
CA LEU A 171 -15.08 -7.16 -4.68
C LEU A 171 -14.46 -8.36 -3.97
N ARG A 172 -15.25 -9.09 -3.20
CA ARG A 172 -14.81 -10.30 -2.49
C ARG A 172 -14.40 -11.42 -3.44
N GLY A 173 -15.02 -11.52 -4.61
CA GLY A 173 -14.63 -12.48 -5.63
C GLY A 173 -13.40 -12.06 -6.44
N SER A 174 -13.29 -10.76 -6.76
CA SER A 174 -12.30 -10.27 -7.71
C SER A 174 -10.98 -9.82 -7.07
N LEU A 175 -11.03 -9.11 -5.94
CA LEU A 175 -9.82 -8.51 -5.37
C LEU A 175 -8.79 -9.51 -4.84
N PRO A 176 -9.15 -10.63 -4.18
CA PRO A 176 -8.17 -11.60 -3.73
C PRO A 176 -7.35 -12.18 -4.88
N GLU A 177 -7.99 -12.45 -6.02
CA GLU A 177 -7.31 -12.98 -7.22
C GLU A 177 -6.32 -11.96 -7.79
N ILE A 178 -6.73 -10.70 -7.90
CA ILE A 178 -5.86 -9.61 -8.37
C ILE A 178 -4.65 -9.42 -7.45
N LEU A 179 -4.89 -9.36 -6.13
CA LEU A 179 -3.82 -9.20 -5.15
C LEU A 179 -2.85 -10.38 -5.17
N THR A 180 -3.35 -11.61 -5.29
CA THR A 180 -2.54 -12.82 -5.39
C THR A 180 -1.73 -12.83 -6.70
N ALA A 181 -2.34 -12.44 -7.82
CA ALA A 181 -1.64 -12.33 -9.09
C ALA A 181 -0.47 -11.34 -9.03
N HIS A 182 -0.68 -10.16 -8.43
CA HIS A 182 0.38 -9.18 -8.22
C HIS A 182 1.52 -9.72 -7.34
N GLN A 183 1.20 -10.46 -6.28
CA GLN A 183 2.21 -11.05 -5.40
C GLN A 183 3.00 -12.16 -6.12
N THR A 184 2.33 -12.96 -6.94
CA THR A 184 2.99 -14.00 -7.75
C THR A 184 3.91 -13.38 -8.80
N GLU A 185 3.43 -12.36 -9.50
CA GLU A 185 4.23 -11.62 -10.48
C GLU A 185 5.44 -10.94 -9.83
N LEU A 186 5.27 -10.40 -8.62
CA LEU A 186 6.35 -9.74 -7.88
C LEU A 186 7.56 -10.66 -7.63
N ALA A 187 7.36 -11.96 -7.53
CA ALA A 187 8.45 -12.92 -7.35
C ALA A 187 9.41 -12.98 -8.55
N THR A 188 9.01 -12.47 -9.72
CA THR A 188 9.86 -12.38 -10.91
C THR A 188 10.82 -11.18 -10.88
N TYR A 189 10.59 -10.23 -9.96
CA TYR A 189 11.41 -9.01 -9.79
C TYR A 189 12.27 -9.14 -8.52
N SER A 190 13.29 -9.99 -8.58
CA SER A 190 14.26 -10.26 -7.49
C SER A 190 15.65 -9.77 -7.84
#